data_7bc2fd4430cf8446eabcbfc3a6de08d9
#
_entry.id   7bc2fd4430cf8446eabcbfc3a6de08d9
#
_cell.length_a   1.000
_cell.length_b   1.000
_cell.length_c   1.000
_cell.angle_alpha   90.00
_cell.angle_beta   90.00
_cell.angle_gamma   90.00
#
_symmetry.space_group_name_H-M   'P 1'
#
loop_
_entity.id
_entity.type
_entity.pdbx_description
1 polymer ?
#
loop_
_entity_poly.entity_id
_entity_poly.type
_entity_poly.pdbx_seq_one_letter_code
_entity_poly.pdbx_strand_id
1 'polypeptide(L)'
;MSDATAGGAPRADHLLVADMVSPGARVLDVGCGDGALLRLLAERRDVDGRGIELSQKGVNDCVAKGLSVIQGDADADLADYPADAFDYVILSQTIQATRNPRVVLETMLRVGRRAIVSFPNFGHWRVRAALALGGRMPVTQSLPVAWYETPNIHFCT
;
A
#
# COMPACT_ATOMS: atom_id res chain seq x y z
N MET A 1 -6.38 18.98 26.44
CA MET A 1 -6.89 17.70 26.94
C MET A 1 -7.55 17.04 25.77
N SER A 2 -6.76 16.12 25.23
CA SER A 2 -7.02 14.73 24.93
C SER A 2 -8.25 14.51 24.07
N ASP A 3 -8.11 13.98 22.84
CA ASP A 3 -8.00 12.55 22.70
C ASP A 3 -7.27 12.18 21.41
N ALA A 4 -6.14 11.63 21.63
CA ALA A 4 -5.36 10.91 20.64
C ALA A 4 -5.76 9.44 20.72
N THR A 5 -5.42 8.70 19.70
CA THR A 5 -5.33 7.24 19.71
C THR A 5 -6.61 6.47 19.40
N ALA A 6 -7.00 6.50 18.13
CA ALA A 6 -7.53 5.28 17.53
C ALA A 6 -6.32 4.47 17.00
N GLY A 7 -5.45 4.03 17.88
CA GLY A 7 -4.33 3.13 17.60
C GLY A 7 -4.81 1.69 17.57
N GLY A 8 -5.47 1.28 16.48
CA GLY A 8 -5.69 -0.15 16.22
C GLY A 8 -4.33 -0.86 16.08
N ALA A 9 -4.24 -2.15 16.45
CA ALA A 9 -3.02 -2.94 16.25
C ALA A 9 -2.57 -2.84 14.78
N PRO A 10 -1.24 -2.72 14.52
CA PRO A 10 -0.72 -2.65 13.16
C PRO A 10 -1.18 -3.88 12.36
N ARG A 11 -1.49 -3.68 11.10
CA ARG A 11 -1.82 -4.79 10.19
C ARG A 11 -0.64 -5.74 10.09
N ALA A 12 -0.93 -7.05 10.03
CA ALA A 12 0.12 -8.09 9.98
C ALA A 12 1.04 -7.94 8.76
N ASP A 13 0.50 -7.53 7.61
CA ASP A 13 1.29 -7.26 6.41
C ASP A 13 2.23 -6.06 6.57
N HIS A 14 1.82 -5.01 7.28
CA HIS A 14 2.69 -3.87 7.59
C HIS A 14 3.87 -4.28 8.49
N LEU A 15 3.64 -5.18 9.45
CA LEU A 15 4.72 -5.71 10.30
C LEU A 15 5.75 -6.48 9.48
N LEU A 16 5.29 -7.35 8.57
CA LEU A 16 6.17 -8.09 7.66
C LEU A 16 6.98 -7.16 6.77
N VAL A 17 6.35 -6.14 6.19
CA VAL A 17 7.04 -5.12 5.38
C VAL A 17 8.10 -4.39 6.21
N ALA A 18 7.76 -4.00 7.45
CA ALA A 18 8.70 -3.32 8.34
C ALA A 18 9.92 -4.19 8.68
N ASP A 19 9.75 -5.51 8.78
CA ASP A 19 10.87 -6.43 9.02
C ASP A 19 11.80 -6.60 7.80
N MET A 20 11.29 -6.34 6.60
CA MET A 20 12.08 -6.40 5.35
C MET A 20 12.87 -5.11 5.07
N VAL A 21 12.50 -3.98 5.68
CA VAL A 21 13.11 -2.67 5.42
C VAL A 21 14.29 -2.45 6.37
N SER A 22 15.43 -2.04 5.80
CA SER A 22 16.63 -1.70 6.58
C SER A 22 16.44 -0.39 7.36
N PRO A 23 16.98 -0.29 8.58
CA PRO A 23 16.97 0.97 9.32
C PRO A 23 17.62 2.14 8.57
N GLY A 24 17.06 3.33 8.68
CA GLY A 24 17.56 4.55 8.04
C GLY A 24 17.39 4.60 6.52
N ALA A 25 16.66 3.66 5.92
CA ALA A 25 16.47 3.60 4.47
C ALA A 25 15.57 4.74 3.96
N ARG A 26 15.80 5.15 2.71
CA ARG A 26 14.86 6.01 1.96
C ARG A 26 13.75 5.15 1.37
N VAL A 27 12.52 5.42 1.73
CA VAL A 27 11.36 4.61 1.37
C VAL A 27 10.32 5.45 0.65
N LEU A 28 9.79 4.94 -0.47
CA LEU A 28 8.61 5.47 -1.14
C LEU A 28 7.46 4.47 -0.98
N ASP A 29 6.37 4.89 -0.35
CA ASP A 29 5.13 4.12 -0.22
C ASP A 29 4.12 4.62 -1.26
N VAL A 30 3.78 3.77 -2.22
CA VAL A 30 2.91 4.10 -3.36
C VAL A 30 1.50 3.63 -3.07
N GLY A 31 0.55 4.58 -3.01
CA GLY A 31 -0.80 4.35 -2.52
C GLY A 31 -0.82 4.21 -1.00
N CYS A 32 -0.19 5.16 -0.30
CA CYS A 32 0.06 5.07 1.13
C CYS A 32 -1.21 5.21 2.01
N GLY A 33 -2.36 5.52 1.43
CA GLY A 33 -3.62 5.66 2.12
C GLY A 33 -3.56 6.70 3.24
N ASP A 34 -3.84 6.29 4.46
CA ASP A 34 -3.78 7.14 5.66
C ASP A 34 -2.38 7.24 6.28
N GLY A 35 -1.35 6.67 5.64
CA GLY A 35 0.04 6.71 6.07
C GLY A 35 0.39 5.74 7.22
N ALA A 36 -0.46 4.77 7.52
CA ALA A 36 -0.23 3.86 8.64
C ALA A 36 1.08 3.05 8.49
N LEU A 37 1.42 2.61 7.26
CA LEU A 37 2.68 1.92 6.99
C LEU A 37 3.88 2.85 7.12
N LEU A 38 3.83 4.06 6.54
CA LEU A 38 4.91 5.05 6.63
C LEU A 38 5.22 5.40 8.08
N ARG A 39 4.18 5.63 8.89
CA ARG A 39 4.33 5.90 10.32
C ARG A 39 5.00 4.73 11.04
N LEU A 40 4.55 3.50 10.79
CA LEU A 40 5.15 2.30 11.39
C LEU A 40 6.63 2.16 11.03
N LEU A 41 6.99 2.42 9.77
CA LEU A 41 8.38 2.38 9.29
C LEU A 41 9.24 3.46 9.94
N ALA A 42 8.72 4.69 10.06
CA ALA A 42 9.42 5.77 10.76
C ALA A 42 9.66 5.43 12.24
N GLU A 43 8.64 4.91 12.94
CA GLU A 43 8.75 4.55 14.36
C GLU A 43 9.68 3.37 14.63
N ARG A 44 9.70 2.34 13.75
CA ARG A 44 10.45 1.10 13.98
C ARG A 44 11.81 1.05 13.31
N ARG A 45 11.99 1.75 12.21
CA ARG A 45 13.16 1.64 11.34
C ARG A 45 13.86 2.97 11.07
N ASP A 46 13.32 4.08 11.62
CA ASP A 46 13.90 5.44 11.44
C ASP A 46 14.12 5.78 9.95
N VAL A 47 13.16 5.44 9.08
CA VAL A 47 13.26 5.64 7.64
C VAL A 47 13.01 7.09 7.23
N ASP A 48 13.65 7.58 6.16
CA ASP A 48 13.21 8.75 5.40
C ASP A 48 12.06 8.30 4.49
N GLY A 49 10.83 8.37 4.99
CA GLY A 49 9.63 7.88 4.33
C GLY A 49 8.92 8.98 3.55
N ARG A 50 8.57 8.68 2.30
CA ARG A 50 7.73 9.52 1.44
C ARG A 50 6.57 8.70 0.91
N GLY A 51 5.43 9.36 0.64
CA GLY A 51 4.25 8.71 0.10
C GLY A 51 3.71 9.38 -1.14
N ILE A 52 3.09 8.57 -2.00
CA ILE A 52 2.19 9.02 -3.07
C ILE A 52 0.80 8.48 -2.73
N GLU A 53 -0.22 9.34 -2.77
CA GLU A 53 -1.60 8.95 -2.53
C GLU A 53 -2.54 9.66 -3.50
N LEU A 54 -3.44 8.91 -4.13
CA LEU A 54 -4.37 9.43 -5.12
C LEU A 54 -5.44 10.33 -4.48
N SER A 55 -5.95 9.92 -3.31
CA SER A 55 -7.06 10.59 -2.67
C SER A 55 -6.60 11.79 -1.84
N GLN A 56 -7.21 12.96 -2.08
CA GLN A 56 -6.93 14.16 -1.30
C GLN A 56 -7.16 13.94 0.21
N LYS A 57 -8.15 13.12 0.56
CA LYS A 57 -8.43 12.78 1.96
C LYS A 57 -7.25 12.04 2.58
N GLY A 58 -6.70 11.02 1.89
CA GLY A 58 -5.53 10.27 2.36
C GLY A 58 -4.31 11.17 2.55
N VAL A 59 -4.05 12.07 1.59
CA VAL A 59 -2.97 13.06 1.70
C VAL A 59 -3.16 13.93 2.94
N ASN A 60 -4.36 14.46 3.16
CA ASN A 60 -4.66 15.30 4.33
C ASN A 60 -4.48 14.54 5.65
N ASP A 61 -4.92 13.27 5.70
CA ASP A 61 -4.75 12.40 6.87
C ASP A 61 -3.26 12.14 7.17
N CYS A 62 -2.43 11.96 6.14
CA CYS A 62 -0.98 11.80 6.27
C CYS A 62 -0.30 13.08 6.76
N VAL A 63 -0.61 14.22 6.15
CA VAL A 63 -0.03 15.53 6.51
C VAL A 63 -0.40 15.90 7.95
N ALA A 64 -1.64 15.63 8.38
CA ALA A 64 -2.06 15.83 9.78
C ALA A 64 -1.26 14.99 10.78
N LYS A 65 -0.68 13.87 10.35
CA LYS A 65 0.22 13.00 11.13
C LYS A 65 1.70 13.39 10.98
N GLY A 66 2.03 14.46 10.26
CA GLY A 66 3.41 14.91 10.03
C GLY A 66 4.19 14.09 9.01
N LEU A 67 3.51 13.30 8.16
CA LEU A 67 4.14 12.48 7.14
C LEU A 67 4.35 13.27 5.83
N SER A 68 5.45 12.96 5.12
CA SER A 68 5.78 13.57 3.83
C SER A 68 5.06 12.82 2.70
N VAL A 69 3.90 13.33 2.28
CA VAL A 69 3.07 12.69 1.24
C VAL A 69 2.64 13.73 0.21
N ILE A 70 2.65 13.33 -1.06
CA ILE A 70 2.12 14.11 -2.17
C ILE A 70 0.89 13.45 -2.77
N GLN A 71 0.00 14.26 -3.32
CA GLN A 71 -1.08 13.73 -4.15
C GLN A 71 -0.53 13.32 -5.51
N GLY A 72 -0.84 12.10 -5.95
CA GLY A 72 -0.39 11.59 -7.23
C GLY A 72 -1.00 10.23 -7.59
N ASP A 73 -0.97 9.93 -8.88
CA ASP A 73 -1.42 8.65 -9.45
C ASP A 73 -0.20 7.73 -9.68
N ALA A 74 -0.20 6.54 -9.09
CA ALA A 74 0.86 5.56 -9.27
C ALA A 74 1.10 5.17 -10.74
N ASP A 75 0.03 5.16 -11.56
CA ASP A 75 0.11 4.83 -12.98
C ASP A 75 0.78 5.93 -13.84
N ALA A 76 0.83 7.19 -13.35
CA ALA A 76 1.34 8.33 -14.10
C ALA A 76 2.60 8.91 -13.44
N ASP A 77 2.51 9.30 -12.16
CA ASP A 77 3.48 10.18 -11.52
C ASP A 77 4.72 9.45 -11.00
N LEU A 78 4.63 8.11 -10.83
CA LEU A 78 5.80 7.31 -10.41
C LEU A 78 6.94 7.38 -11.44
N ALA A 79 6.62 7.59 -12.70
CA ALA A 79 7.61 7.70 -13.77
C ALA A 79 8.50 8.96 -13.67
N ASP A 80 8.05 10.00 -12.98
CA ASP A 80 8.77 11.27 -12.84
C ASP A 80 9.93 11.20 -11.83
N TYR A 81 9.96 10.15 -10.99
CA TYR A 81 11.05 9.95 -10.06
C TYR A 81 12.34 9.46 -10.75
N PRO A 82 13.51 9.98 -10.34
CA PRO A 82 14.80 9.48 -10.84
C PRO A 82 15.01 7.99 -10.56
N ALA A 83 15.86 7.35 -11.37
CA ALA A 83 16.30 6.00 -11.08
C ALA A 83 17.07 5.95 -9.75
N ASP A 84 16.93 4.85 -9.00
CA ASP A 84 17.60 4.61 -7.72
C ASP A 84 17.38 5.73 -6.67
N ALA A 85 16.28 6.50 -6.78
CA ALA A 85 15.98 7.59 -5.86
C ALA A 85 15.70 7.08 -4.44
N PHE A 86 15.21 5.85 -4.30
CA PHE A 86 14.87 5.22 -3.03
C PHE A 86 15.58 3.88 -2.85
N ASP A 87 15.80 3.49 -1.61
CA ASP A 87 16.32 2.17 -1.28
C ASP A 87 15.23 1.11 -1.39
N TYR A 88 13.98 1.50 -1.06
CA TYR A 88 12.79 0.67 -1.20
C TYR A 88 11.65 1.47 -1.81
N VAL A 89 10.94 0.87 -2.76
CA VAL A 89 9.61 1.32 -3.21
C VAL A 89 8.60 0.25 -2.81
N ILE A 90 7.59 0.66 -2.07
CA ILE A 90 6.59 -0.24 -1.49
C ILE A 90 5.24 0.03 -2.15
N LEU A 91 4.52 -1.03 -2.49
CA LEU A 91 3.15 -1.00 -3.01
C LEU A 91 2.31 -1.97 -2.17
N SER A 92 1.72 -1.46 -1.08
CA SER A 92 0.96 -2.28 -0.15
C SER A 92 -0.53 -2.26 -0.48
N GLN A 93 -1.08 -3.41 -0.85
CA GLN A 93 -2.52 -3.60 -1.15
C GLN A 93 -3.06 -2.63 -2.21
N THR A 94 -2.25 -2.25 -3.20
CA THR A 94 -2.59 -1.24 -4.21
C THR A 94 -2.49 -1.76 -5.64
N ILE A 95 -1.63 -2.75 -5.91
CA ILE A 95 -1.38 -3.27 -7.28
C ILE A 95 -2.66 -3.68 -8.02
N GLN A 96 -3.62 -4.25 -7.31
CA GLN A 96 -4.89 -4.71 -7.88
C GLN A 96 -5.82 -3.56 -8.30
N ALA A 97 -5.53 -2.33 -7.88
CA ALA A 97 -6.28 -1.12 -8.22
C ALA A 97 -5.59 -0.27 -9.32
N THR A 98 -4.35 -0.58 -9.72
CA THR A 98 -3.64 0.12 -10.79
C THR A 98 -4.18 -0.30 -12.16
N ARG A 99 -4.15 0.62 -13.14
CA ARG A 99 -4.60 0.34 -14.51
C ARG A 99 -3.59 -0.50 -15.30
N ASN A 100 -2.29 -0.20 -15.09
CA ASN A 100 -1.18 -0.83 -15.78
C ASN A 100 -0.18 -1.45 -14.80
N PRO A 101 -0.54 -2.53 -14.07
CA PRO A 101 0.27 -3.08 -12.99
C PRO A 101 1.69 -3.48 -13.43
N ARG A 102 1.86 -3.94 -14.67
CA ARG A 102 3.16 -4.27 -15.22
C ARG A 102 4.07 -3.04 -15.33
N VAL A 103 3.55 -1.94 -15.88
CA VAL A 103 4.31 -0.68 -16.02
C VAL A 103 4.66 -0.12 -14.64
N VAL A 104 3.72 -0.17 -13.69
CA VAL A 104 3.97 0.26 -12.31
C VAL A 104 5.10 -0.55 -11.69
N LEU A 105 5.09 -1.88 -11.81
CA LEU A 105 6.14 -2.75 -11.26
C LEU A 105 7.50 -2.50 -11.91
N GLU A 106 7.57 -2.34 -13.23
CA GLU A 106 8.80 -2.02 -13.97
C GLU A 106 9.35 -0.65 -13.52
N THR A 107 8.47 0.33 -13.32
CA THR A 107 8.84 1.66 -12.84
C THR A 107 9.32 1.63 -11.39
N MET A 108 8.68 0.87 -10.51
CA MET A 108 9.14 0.67 -9.13
C MET A 108 10.58 0.13 -9.08
N LEU A 109 10.91 -0.85 -9.94
CA LEU A 109 12.27 -1.43 -10.03
C LEU A 109 13.30 -0.46 -10.62
N ARG A 110 12.87 0.56 -11.35
CA ARG A 110 13.74 1.64 -11.82
C ARG A 110 13.97 2.70 -10.74
N VAL A 111 12.91 3.07 -10.03
CA VAL A 111 12.93 4.16 -9.03
C VAL A 111 13.55 3.71 -7.72
N GLY A 112 13.36 2.45 -7.35
CA GLY A 112 13.90 1.87 -6.13
C GLY A 112 14.89 0.76 -6.39
N ARG A 113 15.88 0.66 -5.52
CA ARG A 113 16.84 -0.47 -5.54
C ARG A 113 16.16 -1.80 -5.21
N ARG A 114 15.08 -1.76 -4.46
CA ARG A 114 14.25 -2.90 -4.08
C ARG A 114 12.78 -2.51 -4.14
N ALA A 115 11.94 -3.44 -4.61
CA ALA A 115 10.50 -3.29 -4.61
C ALA A 115 9.85 -4.30 -3.67
N ILE A 116 8.90 -3.85 -2.86
CA ILE A 116 8.07 -4.71 -1.99
C ILE A 116 6.63 -4.52 -2.42
N VAL A 117 5.96 -5.63 -2.77
CA VAL A 117 4.57 -5.59 -3.21
C VAL A 117 3.74 -6.56 -2.36
N SER A 118 2.64 -6.09 -1.83
CA SER A 118 1.64 -6.95 -1.19
C SER A 118 0.27 -6.78 -1.85
N PHE A 119 -0.48 -7.85 -1.91
CA PHE A 119 -1.83 -7.87 -2.50
C PHE A 119 -2.70 -8.92 -1.83
N PRO A 120 -4.05 -8.75 -1.85
CA PRO A 120 -4.96 -9.76 -1.35
C PRO A 120 -4.93 -10.98 -2.28
N ASN A 121 -4.74 -12.17 -1.69
CA ASN A 121 -4.77 -13.41 -2.45
C ASN A 121 -6.22 -13.86 -2.71
N PHE A 122 -6.74 -13.55 -3.90
CA PHE A 122 -8.07 -13.97 -4.33
C PHE A 122 -8.21 -15.48 -4.53
N GLY A 123 -7.08 -16.20 -4.73
CA GLY A 123 -7.04 -17.66 -4.83
C GLY A 123 -7.00 -18.39 -3.48
N HIS A 124 -7.06 -17.69 -2.36
CA HIS A 124 -7.05 -18.30 -1.04
C HIS A 124 -8.22 -19.28 -0.88
N TRP A 125 -7.96 -20.47 -0.27
CA TRP A 125 -8.93 -21.54 -0.21
C TRP A 125 -10.29 -21.16 0.38
N ARG A 126 -10.33 -20.24 1.37
CA ARG A 126 -11.58 -19.72 1.95
C ARG A 126 -12.40 -18.93 0.94
N VAL A 127 -11.76 -18.11 0.11
CA VAL A 127 -12.42 -17.34 -0.96
C VAL A 127 -12.99 -18.30 -1.99
N ARG A 128 -12.19 -19.30 -2.40
CA ARG A 128 -12.60 -20.35 -3.35
C ARG A 128 -13.78 -21.17 -2.82
N ALA A 129 -13.71 -21.62 -1.56
CA ALA A 129 -14.78 -22.38 -0.92
C ALA A 129 -16.07 -21.55 -0.81
N ALA A 130 -15.98 -20.31 -0.36
CA ALA A 130 -17.14 -19.42 -0.26
C ALA A 130 -17.79 -19.16 -1.62
N LEU A 131 -16.99 -18.95 -2.66
CA LEU A 131 -17.49 -18.77 -4.03
C LEU A 131 -18.15 -20.07 -4.56
N ALA A 132 -17.52 -21.22 -4.36
CA ALA A 132 -18.03 -22.50 -4.84
C ALA A 132 -19.33 -22.92 -4.16
N LEU A 133 -19.46 -22.68 -2.84
CA LEU A 133 -20.63 -23.07 -2.06
C LEU A 133 -21.74 -22.03 -2.08
N GLY A 134 -21.38 -20.73 -2.14
CA GLY A 134 -22.32 -19.62 -2.08
C GLY A 134 -22.73 -19.03 -3.42
N GLY A 135 -22.00 -19.34 -4.50
CA GLY A 135 -22.23 -18.78 -5.85
C GLY A 135 -22.15 -17.25 -5.94
N ARG A 136 -21.58 -16.60 -4.93
CA ARG A 136 -21.47 -15.14 -4.85
C ARG A 136 -20.05 -14.76 -4.43
N MET A 137 -19.59 -13.59 -4.94
CA MET A 137 -18.29 -13.04 -4.51
C MET A 137 -18.31 -12.78 -3.00
N PRO A 138 -17.43 -13.43 -2.23
CA PRO A 138 -17.47 -13.29 -0.78
C PRO A 138 -16.94 -11.92 -0.33
N VAL A 139 -17.57 -11.36 0.70
CA VAL A 139 -17.01 -10.27 1.48
C VAL A 139 -16.25 -10.90 2.63
N THR A 140 -14.95 -10.63 2.73
CA THR A 140 -14.05 -11.22 3.73
C THR A 140 -13.19 -10.13 4.36
N GLN A 141 -12.42 -10.48 5.38
CA GLN A 141 -11.49 -9.52 5.99
C GLN A 141 -10.45 -8.99 4.98
N SER A 142 -10.06 -9.81 3.98
CA SER A 142 -9.13 -9.40 2.90
C SER A 142 -9.85 -8.70 1.74
N LEU A 143 -11.16 -8.81 1.65
CA LEU A 143 -12.05 -8.23 0.65
C LEU A 143 -13.24 -7.60 1.36
N PRO A 144 -13.04 -6.46 2.05
CA PRO A 144 -14.02 -5.94 3.00
C PRO A 144 -15.23 -5.26 2.36
N VAL A 145 -15.20 -5.04 1.04
CA VAL A 145 -16.25 -4.34 0.29
C VAL A 145 -16.89 -5.25 -0.76
N ALA A 146 -18.11 -4.94 -1.13
CA ALA A 146 -18.82 -5.66 -2.18
C ALA A 146 -18.13 -5.50 -3.54
N TRP A 147 -18.28 -6.46 -4.44
CA TRP A 147 -17.61 -6.48 -5.74
C TRP A 147 -17.92 -5.24 -6.61
N TYR A 148 -19.04 -4.61 -6.42
CA TYR A 148 -19.48 -3.40 -7.16
C TYR A 148 -19.04 -2.09 -6.50
N GLU A 149 -18.48 -2.13 -5.29
CA GLU A 149 -17.95 -0.96 -4.55
C GLU A 149 -16.41 -0.97 -4.45
N THR A 150 -15.79 -2.08 -4.85
CA THR A 150 -14.34 -2.25 -4.74
C THR A 150 -13.59 -1.43 -5.78
N PRO A 151 -12.47 -0.77 -5.42
CA PRO A 151 -11.56 -0.17 -6.40
C PRO A 151 -10.70 -1.21 -7.13
N ASN A 152 -10.76 -2.49 -6.72
CA ASN A 152 -9.92 -3.55 -7.28
C ASN A 152 -10.40 -3.94 -8.67
N ILE A 153 -9.54 -3.81 -9.66
CA ILE A 153 -9.80 -4.17 -11.06
C ILE A 153 -9.05 -5.42 -11.50
N HIS A 154 -8.07 -5.90 -10.71
CA HIS A 154 -7.32 -7.12 -10.95
C HIS A 154 -7.47 -8.11 -9.81
N PHE A 155 -7.63 -9.39 -10.15
CA PHE A 155 -7.73 -10.49 -9.19
C PHE A 155 -6.37 -11.21 -9.10
N CYS A 156 -5.52 -10.77 -8.18
CA CYS A 156 -4.20 -11.35 -7.96
C CYS A 156 -4.31 -12.67 -7.17
N THR A 157 -3.57 -13.69 -7.57
CA THR A 157 -3.53 -15.02 -6.91
C THR A 157 -2.10 -15.48 -6.67
#